data_2587472464718b3ab14f915179cf78ce
#
_entry.id   2587472464718b3ab14f915179cf78ce
#
_cell.length_a   1.000
_cell.length_b   1.000
_cell.length_c   1.000
_cell.angle_alpha   90.00
_cell.angle_beta   90.00
_cell.angle_gamma   90.00
#
_symmetry.space_group_name_H-M   'P 1'
#
loop_
_entity.id
_entity.type
_entity.pdbx_description
1 polymer ?
#
loop_
_entity_poly.entity_id
_entity_poly.type
_entity_poly.pdbx_seq_one_letter_code
_entity_poly.pdbx_strand_id
1 'polypeptide(L)'
;AVFKVVLHEIKMKELPTLDDDFAKDVDDEVDTLAELKKKIKAELSDKKKEDVEKDFESAVLEKVVDLVEGEIPEVMYDNKLEDDVKDYENRLAQQGIPLDTYLQYMGMDRDKFKESMRDNAVKQVKLQLAVEKIAELEKIEATDEEAEAQLKEMADMYQLDVEQVKKWVNIEDVKKDVVGKKTVDFLVANAKAIVAEKPKKTTKKAAAKKEEEKPADAE
;
A
#
# COMPACT_ATOMS: atom_id res chain seq x y z
N ALA A 1 -46.14 11.25 -11.81
CA ALA A 1 -46.50 9.96 -11.20
C ALA A 1 -46.82 10.14 -9.72
N VAL A 2 -47.88 9.48 -9.23
CA VAL A 2 -48.25 9.52 -7.81
C VAL A 2 -47.88 8.15 -7.22
N PHE A 3 -47.04 8.16 -6.19
CA PHE A 3 -46.62 6.95 -5.50
C PHE A 3 -47.37 6.85 -4.18
N LYS A 4 -48.03 5.72 -3.93
CA LYS A 4 -48.56 5.38 -2.61
C LYS A 4 -47.50 4.62 -1.85
N VAL A 5 -46.92 5.23 -0.85
CA VAL A 5 -45.90 4.63 0.02
C VAL A 5 -46.53 4.25 1.35
N VAL A 6 -46.36 2.98 1.75
CA VAL A 6 -46.74 2.47 3.05
C VAL A 6 -45.48 2.19 3.85
N LEU A 7 -45.29 2.92 4.93
CA LEU A 7 -44.18 2.71 5.85
C LEU A 7 -44.54 1.57 6.81
N HIS A 8 -43.87 0.43 6.69
CA HIS A 8 -44.18 -0.76 7.50
C HIS A 8 -43.42 -0.80 8.82
N GLU A 9 -42.17 -0.29 8.84
CA GLU A 9 -41.31 -0.36 10.01
C GLU A 9 -40.27 0.75 9.96
N ILE A 10 -39.95 1.33 11.12
CA ILE A 10 -38.83 2.24 11.31
C ILE A 10 -37.85 1.54 12.26
N LYS A 11 -36.64 1.21 11.77
CA LYS A 11 -35.57 0.66 12.60
C LYS A 11 -34.57 1.76 12.94
N MET A 12 -34.26 1.88 14.21
CA MET A 12 -33.17 2.75 14.69
C MET A 12 -32.00 1.86 15.07
N LYS A 13 -30.81 2.33 14.74
CA LYS A 13 -29.58 1.66 15.15
C LYS A 13 -29.23 2.11 16.57
N GLU A 14 -29.39 1.22 17.53
CA GLU A 14 -28.88 1.43 18.89
C GLU A 14 -27.48 0.82 18.99
N LEU A 15 -26.54 1.58 19.53
CA LEU A 15 -25.20 1.09 19.81
C LEU A 15 -25.18 0.52 21.23
N PRO A 16 -24.49 -0.61 21.47
CA PRO A 16 -24.33 -1.16 22.79
C PRO A 16 -23.57 -0.21 23.71
N THR A 17 -23.79 -0.32 25.00
CA THR A 17 -22.98 0.38 26.00
C THR A 17 -21.54 -0.12 25.96
N LEU A 18 -20.58 0.80 26.12
CA LEU A 18 -19.15 0.45 26.15
C LEU A 18 -18.77 0.01 27.57
N ASP A 19 -19.00 -1.25 27.86
CA ASP A 19 -18.71 -1.92 29.14
C ASP A 19 -17.88 -3.21 28.92
N ASP A 20 -17.70 -3.99 29.98
CA ASP A 20 -16.91 -5.21 29.91
C ASP A 20 -17.65 -6.34 29.17
N ASP A 21 -18.98 -6.32 29.14
CA ASP A 21 -19.76 -7.28 28.35
C ASP A 21 -19.59 -7.00 26.86
N PHE A 22 -19.61 -5.71 26.45
CA PHE A 22 -19.27 -5.33 25.09
C PHE A 22 -17.87 -5.76 24.69
N ALA A 23 -16.88 -5.67 25.60
CA ALA A 23 -15.52 -6.08 25.28
C ALA A 23 -15.43 -7.57 24.94
N LYS A 24 -16.13 -8.43 25.69
CA LYS A 24 -16.21 -9.88 25.43
C LYS A 24 -16.97 -10.22 24.15
N ASP A 25 -18.01 -9.43 23.82
CA ASP A 25 -18.75 -9.63 22.58
C ASP A 25 -17.93 -9.30 21.32
N VAL A 26 -16.96 -8.39 21.46
CA VAL A 26 -16.07 -7.96 20.34
C VAL A 26 -14.85 -8.88 20.20
N ASP A 27 -14.29 -9.34 21.31
CA ASP A 27 -13.05 -10.09 21.31
C ASP A 27 -13.03 -11.09 22.49
N ASP A 28 -13.11 -12.37 22.17
CA ASP A 28 -13.15 -13.48 23.14
C ASP A 28 -11.87 -13.62 23.99
N GLU A 29 -10.79 -12.93 23.60
CA GLU A 29 -9.50 -12.98 24.31
C GLU A 29 -9.37 -11.90 25.39
N VAL A 30 -10.39 -11.03 25.57
CA VAL A 30 -10.35 -9.93 26.55
C VAL A 30 -11.55 -10.00 27.50
N ASP A 31 -11.33 -9.74 28.77
CA ASP A 31 -12.36 -9.77 29.79
C ASP A 31 -12.93 -8.39 30.13
N THR A 32 -12.18 -7.33 29.83
CA THR A 32 -12.55 -5.97 30.22
C THR A 32 -12.39 -4.96 29.08
N LEU A 33 -13.18 -3.90 29.14
CA LEU A 33 -13.07 -2.78 28.19
C LEU A 33 -11.66 -2.11 28.24
N ALA A 34 -11.00 -2.15 29.40
CA ALA A 34 -9.64 -1.62 29.54
C ALA A 34 -8.61 -2.46 28.77
N GLU A 35 -8.75 -3.77 28.80
CA GLU A 35 -7.92 -4.71 28.04
C GLU A 35 -8.17 -4.57 26.53
N LEU A 36 -9.42 -4.50 26.09
CA LEU A 36 -9.77 -4.28 24.71
C LEU A 36 -9.14 -2.97 24.18
N LYS A 37 -9.26 -1.88 24.93
CA LYS A 37 -8.61 -0.61 24.55
C LYS A 37 -7.10 -0.71 24.49
N LYS A 38 -6.47 -1.47 25.40
CA LYS A 38 -5.02 -1.71 25.40
C LYS A 38 -4.58 -2.53 24.19
N LYS A 39 -5.32 -3.59 23.85
CA LYS A 39 -5.08 -4.45 22.67
C LYS A 39 -5.18 -3.62 21.39
N ILE A 40 -6.29 -2.93 21.18
CA ILE A 40 -6.50 -2.06 20.00
C ILE A 40 -5.42 -0.96 19.90
N LYS A 41 -5.03 -0.38 21.05
CA LYS A 41 -3.94 0.63 21.05
C LYS A 41 -2.60 0.02 20.64
N ALA A 42 -2.29 -1.19 21.06
CA ALA A 42 -1.07 -1.91 20.67
C ALA A 42 -1.10 -2.21 19.15
N GLU A 43 -2.19 -2.80 18.66
CA GLU A 43 -2.38 -3.10 17.23
C GLU A 43 -2.26 -1.85 16.35
N LEU A 44 -2.93 -0.76 16.73
CA LEU A 44 -2.84 0.51 16.01
C LEU A 44 -1.43 1.13 16.06
N SER A 45 -0.72 0.93 17.19
CA SER A 45 0.67 1.40 17.33
C SER A 45 1.60 0.61 16.43
N ASP A 46 1.44 -0.72 16.37
CA ASP A 46 2.30 -1.57 15.57
C ASP A 46 2.01 -1.39 14.08
N LYS A 47 0.73 -1.33 13.69
CA LYS A 47 0.35 -0.98 12.32
C LYS A 47 0.93 0.38 11.90
N LYS A 48 0.86 1.38 12.79
CA LYS A 48 1.41 2.70 12.48
C LYS A 48 2.93 2.68 12.35
N LYS A 49 3.65 1.85 13.10
CA LYS A 49 5.10 1.67 12.93
C LYS A 49 5.42 1.07 11.56
N GLU A 50 4.71 0.00 11.18
CA GLU A 50 4.87 -0.61 9.87
C GLU A 50 4.58 0.38 8.72
N ASP A 51 3.51 1.17 8.84
CA ASP A 51 3.17 2.18 7.85
C ASP A 51 4.30 3.24 7.74
N VAL A 52 4.84 3.71 8.88
CA VAL A 52 5.94 4.68 8.90
C VAL A 52 7.23 4.09 8.33
N GLU A 53 7.53 2.83 8.61
CA GLU A 53 8.70 2.14 8.03
C GLU A 53 8.57 2.01 6.51
N LYS A 54 7.40 1.63 6.00
CA LYS A 54 7.11 1.56 4.56
C LYS A 54 7.17 2.94 3.89
N ASP A 55 6.61 3.96 4.53
CA ASP A 55 6.66 5.33 4.03
C ASP A 55 8.11 5.83 3.97
N PHE A 56 8.92 5.51 4.99
CA PHE A 56 10.33 5.87 5.02
C PHE A 56 11.13 5.16 3.93
N GLU A 57 10.95 3.84 3.77
CA GLU A 57 11.54 3.06 2.69
C GLU A 57 11.18 3.65 1.33
N SER A 58 9.90 3.90 1.08
CA SER A 58 9.42 4.50 -0.17
C SER A 58 10.07 5.86 -0.43
N ALA A 59 10.18 6.70 0.59
CA ALA A 59 10.82 8.02 0.47
C ALA A 59 12.32 7.91 0.17
N VAL A 60 13.02 6.92 0.75
CA VAL A 60 14.44 6.63 0.45
C VAL A 60 14.58 6.21 -1.01
N LEU A 61 13.75 5.27 -1.47
CA LEU A 61 13.80 4.76 -2.84
C LEU A 61 13.46 5.85 -3.86
N GLU A 62 12.48 6.74 -3.58
CA GLU A 62 12.20 7.89 -4.44
C GLU A 62 13.43 8.82 -4.55
N LYS A 63 14.13 9.06 -3.45
CA LYS A 63 15.36 9.86 -3.50
C LYS A 63 16.48 9.18 -4.29
N VAL A 64 16.59 7.88 -4.22
CA VAL A 64 17.54 7.11 -5.05
C VAL A 64 17.21 7.28 -6.53
N VAL A 65 15.93 7.17 -6.91
CA VAL A 65 15.48 7.40 -8.30
C VAL A 65 15.80 8.81 -8.80
N ASP A 66 15.65 9.83 -7.95
CA ASP A 66 15.98 11.23 -8.26
C ASP A 66 17.47 11.42 -8.56
N LEU A 67 18.34 10.58 -7.99
CA LEU A 67 19.80 10.64 -8.16
C LEU A 67 20.31 9.86 -9.38
N VAL A 68 19.44 9.13 -10.07
CA VAL A 68 19.84 8.37 -11.26
C VAL A 68 20.11 9.31 -12.42
N GLU A 69 21.38 9.40 -12.80
CA GLU A 69 21.87 10.14 -13.96
C GLU A 69 22.29 9.17 -15.06
N GLY A 70 21.95 9.47 -16.28
CA GLY A 70 22.34 8.68 -17.46
C GLY A 70 21.20 8.53 -18.47
N GLU A 71 21.60 8.17 -19.70
CA GLU A 71 20.63 7.87 -20.78
C GLU A 71 20.22 6.40 -20.68
N ILE A 72 18.98 6.16 -20.31
CA ILE A 72 18.38 4.83 -20.28
C ILE A 72 17.63 4.62 -21.60
N PRO A 73 17.91 3.53 -22.34
CA PRO A 73 17.21 3.27 -23.60
C PRO A 73 15.69 3.19 -23.44
N GLU A 74 14.96 3.84 -24.31
CA GLU A 74 13.50 3.90 -24.28
C GLU A 74 12.84 2.53 -24.28
N VAL A 75 13.47 1.56 -24.99
CA VAL A 75 13.00 0.18 -25.05
C VAL A 75 12.89 -0.48 -23.65
N MET A 76 13.69 -0.07 -22.67
CA MET A 76 13.60 -0.62 -21.32
C MET A 76 12.31 -0.17 -20.62
N TYR A 77 11.93 1.08 -20.84
CA TYR A 77 10.66 1.61 -20.32
C TYR A 77 9.46 0.96 -21.00
N ASP A 78 9.53 0.80 -22.33
CA ASP A 78 8.46 0.19 -23.09
C ASP A 78 8.25 -1.28 -22.71
N ASN A 79 9.31 -2.05 -22.55
CA ASN A 79 9.24 -3.44 -22.09
C ASN A 79 8.62 -3.52 -20.69
N LYS A 80 9.09 -2.68 -19.75
CA LYS A 80 8.52 -2.65 -18.40
C LYS A 80 7.05 -2.27 -18.39
N LEU A 81 6.67 -1.30 -19.22
CA LEU A 81 5.28 -0.88 -19.36
C LEU A 81 4.40 -2.02 -19.91
N GLU A 82 4.90 -2.78 -20.88
CA GLU A 82 4.18 -3.94 -21.41
C GLU A 82 4.00 -5.03 -20.36
N ASP A 83 5.03 -5.30 -19.57
CA ASP A 83 4.97 -6.26 -18.46
C ASP A 83 3.98 -5.79 -17.39
N ASP A 84 4.01 -4.52 -16.99
CA ASP A 84 3.08 -3.96 -16.00
C ASP A 84 1.61 -4.05 -16.47
N VAL A 85 1.35 -3.77 -17.76
CA VAL A 85 0.00 -3.91 -18.35
C VAL A 85 -0.44 -5.36 -18.33
N LYS A 86 0.45 -6.29 -18.67
CA LYS A 86 0.16 -7.73 -18.67
C LYS A 86 -0.11 -8.27 -17.25
N ASP A 87 0.65 -7.81 -16.27
CA ASP A 87 0.43 -8.16 -14.87
C ASP A 87 -0.92 -7.62 -14.37
N TYR A 88 -1.29 -6.42 -14.81
CA TYR A 88 -2.59 -5.85 -14.48
C TYR A 88 -3.73 -6.67 -15.13
N GLU A 89 -3.57 -7.05 -16.39
CA GLU A 89 -4.52 -7.91 -17.12
C GLU A 89 -4.69 -9.27 -16.41
N ASN A 90 -3.59 -9.89 -15.98
CA ASN A 90 -3.61 -11.15 -15.24
C ASN A 90 -4.35 -11.03 -13.91
N ARG A 91 -4.15 -9.94 -13.17
CA ARG A 91 -4.85 -9.69 -11.89
C ARG A 91 -6.35 -9.49 -12.09
N LEU A 92 -6.75 -8.79 -13.13
CA LEU A 92 -8.17 -8.63 -13.48
C LEU A 92 -8.79 -9.96 -13.93
N ALA A 93 -8.05 -10.74 -14.71
CA ALA A 93 -8.50 -12.05 -15.17
C ALA A 93 -8.75 -13.03 -14.00
N GLN A 94 -7.95 -12.99 -12.95
CA GLN A 94 -8.18 -13.76 -11.71
C GLN A 94 -9.51 -13.37 -11.02
N GLN A 95 -9.96 -12.13 -11.20
CA GLN A 95 -11.27 -11.66 -10.72
C GLN A 95 -12.40 -11.87 -11.73
N GLY A 96 -12.10 -12.53 -12.86
CA GLY A 96 -13.06 -12.79 -13.92
C GLY A 96 -13.39 -11.56 -14.78
N ILE A 97 -12.60 -10.51 -14.73
CA ILE A 97 -12.83 -9.26 -15.45
C ILE A 97 -11.81 -9.12 -16.58
N PRO A 98 -12.23 -9.16 -17.86
CA PRO A 98 -11.34 -8.85 -18.99
C PRO A 98 -10.88 -7.39 -18.94
N LEU A 99 -9.60 -7.13 -19.28
CA LEU A 99 -9.05 -5.77 -19.29
C LEU A 99 -9.88 -4.82 -20.17
N ASP A 100 -10.28 -5.24 -21.35
CA ASP A 100 -11.06 -4.40 -22.26
C ASP A 100 -12.43 -4.00 -21.67
N THR A 101 -13.07 -4.89 -20.92
CA THR A 101 -14.33 -4.59 -20.21
C THR A 101 -14.08 -3.56 -19.09
N TYR A 102 -13.00 -3.73 -18.35
CA TYR A 102 -12.61 -2.77 -17.32
C TYR A 102 -12.33 -1.38 -17.89
N LEU A 103 -11.55 -1.30 -18.97
CA LEU A 103 -11.23 -0.05 -19.64
C LEU A 103 -12.47 0.65 -20.21
N GLN A 104 -13.41 -0.12 -20.78
CA GLN A 104 -14.69 0.39 -21.27
C GLN A 104 -15.51 1.01 -20.13
N TYR A 105 -15.54 0.37 -18.96
CA TYR A 105 -16.22 0.90 -17.78
C TYR A 105 -15.57 2.19 -17.28
N MET A 106 -14.24 2.30 -17.35
CA MET A 106 -13.48 3.48 -16.96
C MET A 106 -13.49 4.59 -18.02
N GLY A 107 -14.07 4.34 -19.23
CA GLY A 107 -14.07 5.30 -20.32
C GLY A 107 -12.68 5.58 -20.92
N MET A 108 -11.78 4.60 -20.83
CA MET A 108 -10.39 4.69 -21.29
C MET A 108 -10.14 3.69 -22.41
N ASP A 109 -9.22 4.04 -23.32
CA ASP A 109 -8.62 3.10 -24.27
C ASP A 109 -7.30 2.53 -23.74
N ARG A 110 -6.77 1.48 -24.39
CA ARG A 110 -5.51 0.83 -23.99
C ARG A 110 -4.32 1.79 -24.04
N ASP A 111 -4.30 2.71 -24.97
CA ASP A 111 -3.18 3.63 -25.15
C ASP A 111 -3.12 4.66 -24.01
N LYS A 112 -4.28 5.22 -23.63
CA LYS A 112 -4.38 6.10 -22.46
C LYS A 112 -4.07 5.36 -21.15
N PHE A 113 -4.47 4.09 -21.07
CA PHE A 113 -4.13 3.28 -19.90
C PHE A 113 -2.62 3.07 -19.81
N LYS A 114 -1.96 2.68 -20.91
CA LYS A 114 -0.49 2.58 -20.97
C LYS A 114 0.18 3.91 -20.61
N GLU A 115 -0.28 5.00 -21.16
CA GLU A 115 0.27 6.34 -20.87
C GLU A 115 0.14 6.68 -19.38
N SER A 116 -0.97 6.33 -18.74
CA SER A 116 -1.15 6.54 -17.29
C SER A 116 -0.20 5.72 -16.41
N MET A 117 0.34 4.63 -16.91
CA MET A 117 1.30 3.76 -16.20
C MET A 117 2.76 4.13 -16.50
N ARG A 118 3.03 4.93 -17.56
CA ARG A 118 4.38 5.20 -18.06
C ARG A 118 5.29 5.81 -17.00
N ASP A 119 4.81 6.79 -16.26
CA ASP A 119 5.61 7.44 -15.21
C ASP A 119 6.06 6.46 -14.13
N ASN A 120 5.20 5.51 -13.79
CA ASN A 120 5.53 4.48 -12.83
C ASN A 120 6.55 3.48 -13.40
N ALA A 121 6.38 3.05 -14.65
CA ALA A 121 7.34 2.17 -15.33
C ALA A 121 8.73 2.82 -15.42
N VAL A 122 8.80 4.12 -15.74
CA VAL A 122 10.06 4.87 -15.76
C VAL A 122 10.73 4.87 -14.37
N LYS A 123 9.97 5.12 -13.31
CA LYS A 123 10.49 5.08 -11.93
C LYS A 123 11.00 3.69 -11.57
N GLN A 124 10.26 2.65 -11.91
CA GLN A 124 10.64 1.27 -11.60
C GLN A 124 11.92 0.85 -12.32
N VAL A 125 12.07 1.16 -13.62
CA VAL A 125 13.32 0.87 -14.36
C VAL A 125 14.50 1.61 -13.76
N LYS A 126 14.35 2.90 -13.44
CA LYS A 126 15.41 3.67 -12.79
C LYS A 126 15.81 3.08 -11.45
N LEU A 127 14.82 2.71 -10.64
CA LEU A 127 15.05 2.10 -9.34
C LEU A 127 15.78 0.77 -9.48
N GLN A 128 15.34 -0.10 -10.38
CA GLN A 128 15.98 -1.38 -10.63
C GLN A 128 17.46 -1.21 -11.00
N LEU A 129 17.75 -0.34 -11.97
CA LEU A 129 19.13 -0.08 -12.39
C LEU A 129 19.99 0.54 -11.27
N ALA A 130 19.39 1.41 -10.44
CA ALA A 130 20.08 1.98 -9.30
C ALA A 130 20.42 0.92 -8.25
N VAL A 131 19.45 0.07 -7.89
CA VAL A 131 19.64 -1.02 -6.94
C VAL A 131 20.70 -2.03 -7.44
N GLU A 132 20.65 -2.42 -8.71
CA GLU A 132 21.66 -3.28 -9.32
C GLU A 132 23.05 -2.65 -9.26
N LYS A 133 23.14 -1.35 -9.58
CA LYS A 133 24.44 -0.65 -9.56
C LYS A 133 24.99 -0.47 -8.14
N ILE A 134 24.14 -0.20 -7.17
CA ILE A 134 24.54 -0.08 -5.76
C ILE A 134 25.00 -1.45 -5.24
N ALA A 135 24.26 -2.52 -5.56
CA ALA A 135 24.65 -3.86 -5.18
C ALA A 135 26.06 -4.24 -5.70
N GLU A 136 26.35 -3.88 -6.96
CA GLU A 136 27.67 -4.09 -7.56
C GLU A 136 28.78 -3.30 -6.83
N LEU A 137 28.53 -2.01 -6.54
CA LEU A 137 29.49 -1.11 -5.90
C LEU A 137 29.77 -1.51 -4.46
N GLU A 138 28.74 -1.87 -3.71
CA GLU A 138 28.82 -2.28 -2.31
C GLU A 138 29.12 -3.78 -2.15
N LYS A 139 29.23 -4.53 -3.27
CA LYS A 139 29.49 -5.97 -3.32
C LYS A 139 28.48 -6.77 -2.49
N ILE A 140 27.21 -6.42 -2.62
CA ILE A 140 26.10 -7.12 -1.96
C ILE A 140 25.79 -8.36 -2.79
N GLU A 141 26.02 -9.52 -2.20
CA GLU A 141 25.78 -10.82 -2.83
C GLU A 141 24.76 -11.63 -2.03
N ALA A 142 24.08 -12.54 -2.70
CA ALA A 142 23.21 -13.53 -2.08
C ALA A 142 23.90 -14.88 -2.04
N THR A 143 23.84 -15.53 -0.89
CA THR A 143 24.32 -16.91 -0.75
C THR A 143 23.25 -17.90 -1.24
N ASP A 144 23.67 -19.14 -1.51
CA ASP A 144 22.74 -20.21 -1.88
C ASP A 144 21.72 -20.47 -0.74
N GLU A 145 22.17 -20.38 0.50
CA GLU A 145 21.32 -20.56 1.68
C GLU A 145 20.23 -19.50 1.80
N GLU A 146 20.56 -18.22 1.49
CA GLU A 146 19.58 -17.13 1.48
C GLU A 146 18.55 -17.30 0.35
N ALA A 147 19.00 -17.75 -0.82
CA ALA A 147 18.10 -18.05 -1.94
C ALA A 147 17.16 -19.23 -1.62
N GLU A 148 17.68 -20.28 -0.98
CA GLU A 148 16.86 -21.42 -0.53
C GLU A 148 15.84 -21.00 0.55
N ALA A 149 16.22 -20.13 1.49
CA ALA A 149 15.31 -19.58 2.49
C ALA A 149 14.18 -18.79 1.82
N GLN A 150 14.51 -17.96 0.83
CA GLN A 150 13.50 -17.21 0.06
C GLN A 150 12.56 -18.12 -0.74
N LEU A 151 13.10 -19.19 -1.36
CA LEU A 151 12.28 -20.21 -2.03
C LEU A 151 11.33 -20.91 -1.05
N LYS A 152 11.77 -21.16 0.18
CA LYS A 152 10.92 -21.76 1.21
C LYS A 152 9.82 -20.81 1.66
N GLU A 153 10.12 -19.52 1.87
CA GLU A 153 9.11 -18.51 2.16
C GLU A 153 8.05 -18.42 1.04
N MET A 154 8.49 -18.46 -0.23
CA MET A 154 7.57 -18.49 -1.36
C MET A 154 6.69 -19.75 -1.35
N ALA A 155 7.27 -20.91 -1.09
CA ALA A 155 6.54 -22.17 -1.00
C ALA A 155 5.48 -22.15 0.11
N ASP A 156 5.84 -21.64 1.28
CA ASP A 156 4.93 -21.50 2.42
C ASP A 156 3.79 -20.51 2.12
N MET A 157 4.09 -19.39 1.46
CA MET A 157 3.10 -18.37 1.08
C MET A 157 2.05 -18.92 0.10
N TYR A 158 2.49 -19.72 -0.88
CA TYR A 158 1.60 -20.31 -1.88
C TYR A 158 1.07 -21.70 -1.50
N GLN A 159 1.42 -22.20 -0.30
CA GLN A 159 1.07 -23.55 0.18
C GLN A 159 1.51 -24.65 -0.81
N LEU A 160 2.68 -24.48 -1.40
CA LEU A 160 3.28 -25.38 -2.37
C LEU A 160 4.50 -26.10 -1.76
N ASP A 161 4.88 -27.21 -2.37
CA ASP A 161 6.16 -27.85 -2.07
C ASP A 161 7.33 -27.05 -2.68
N VAL A 162 8.43 -26.91 -1.94
CA VAL A 162 9.64 -26.20 -2.38
C VAL A 162 10.15 -26.75 -3.73
N GLU A 163 10.09 -28.10 -3.92
CA GLU A 163 10.48 -28.74 -5.18
C GLU A 163 9.57 -28.38 -6.36
N GLN A 164 8.33 -28.00 -6.11
CA GLN A 164 7.43 -27.48 -7.15
C GLN A 164 7.80 -26.05 -7.52
N VAL A 165 8.11 -25.22 -6.53
CA VAL A 165 8.55 -23.83 -6.75
C VAL A 165 9.86 -23.80 -7.54
N LYS A 166 10.84 -24.65 -7.20
CA LYS A 166 12.11 -24.80 -7.93
C LYS A 166 11.97 -25.17 -9.40
N LYS A 167 10.86 -25.77 -9.82
CA LYS A 167 10.60 -26.09 -11.24
C LYS A 167 10.15 -24.88 -12.05
N TRP A 168 9.56 -23.91 -11.38
CA TRP A 168 8.97 -22.72 -12.04
C TRP A 168 9.86 -21.49 -11.92
N VAL A 169 10.71 -21.45 -10.90
CA VAL A 169 11.56 -20.29 -10.60
C VAL A 169 13.03 -20.68 -10.71
N ASN A 170 13.79 -19.89 -11.44
CA ASN A 170 15.24 -20.09 -11.54
C ASN A 170 15.92 -19.56 -10.27
N ILE A 171 16.81 -20.35 -9.67
CA ILE A 171 17.53 -19.98 -8.44
C ILE A 171 18.38 -18.71 -8.62
N GLU A 172 18.90 -18.47 -9.83
CA GLU A 172 19.67 -17.26 -10.12
C GLU A 172 18.79 -15.99 -10.09
N ASP A 173 17.51 -16.10 -10.47
CA ASP A 173 16.58 -14.98 -10.39
C ASP A 173 16.17 -14.73 -8.94
N VAL A 174 15.98 -15.78 -8.13
CA VAL A 174 15.77 -15.65 -6.68
C VAL A 174 16.95 -14.97 -6.00
N LYS A 175 18.19 -15.31 -6.40
CA LYS A 175 19.39 -14.62 -5.87
C LYS A 175 19.38 -13.13 -6.19
N LYS A 176 18.99 -12.75 -7.41
CA LYS A 176 18.84 -11.32 -7.77
C LYS A 176 17.82 -10.61 -6.90
N ASP A 177 16.67 -11.26 -6.64
CA ASP A 177 15.64 -10.71 -5.76
C ASP A 177 16.16 -10.54 -4.33
N VAL A 178 16.90 -11.53 -3.80
CA VAL A 178 17.55 -11.44 -2.48
C VAL A 178 18.57 -10.30 -2.44
N VAL A 179 19.41 -10.17 -3.48
CA VAL A 179 20.37 -9.06 -3.60
C VAL A 179 19.63 -7.72 -3.62
N GLY A 180 18.55 -7.62 -4.40
CA GLY A 180 17.72 -6.42 -4.45
C GLY A 180 17.19 -6.04 -3.07
N LYS A 181 16.59 -6.99 -2.35
CA LYS A 181 16.08 -6.79 -0.98
C LYS A 181 17.19 -6.34 -0.02
N LYS A 182 18.32 -7.05 0.01
CA LYS A 182 19.48 -6.67 0.85
C LYS A 182 20.00 -5.26 0.52
N THR A 183 19.96 -4.87 -0.75
CA THR A 183 20.39 -3.53 -1.18
C THR A 183 19.41 -2.45 -0.71
N VAL A 184 18.11 -2.72 -0.77
CA VAL A 184 17.10 -1.83 -0.21
C VAL A 184 17.27 -1.70 1.31
N ASP A 185 17.45 -2.81 2.02
CA ASP A 185 17.71 -2.80 3.47
C ASP A 185 18.97 -2.00 3.82
N PHE A 186 20.04 -2.15 3.02
CA PHE A 186 21.27 -1.37 3.16
C PHE A 186 21.02 0.13 2.97
N LEU A 187 20.26 0.51 1.95
CA LEU A 187 19.91 1.91 1.69
C LEU A 187 19.11 2.51 2.84
N VAL A 188 18.10 1.80 3.32
CA VAL A 188 17.25 2.23 4.45
C VAL A 188 18.06 2.35 5.73
N ALA A 189 18.94 1.39 6.02
CA ALA A 189 19.80 1.42 7.22
C ALA A 189 20.81 2.58 7.22
N ASN A 190 21.26 3.05 6.05
CA ASN A 190 22.18 4.16 5.90
C ASN A 190 21.50 5.51 5.69
N ALA A 191 20.18 5.52 5.45
CA ALA A 191 19.41 6.74 5.28
C ALA A 191 19.15 7.45 6.63
N LYS A 192 19.10 8.77 6.58
CA LYS A 192 18.75 9.58 7.76
C LYS A 192 17.39 10.21 7.58
N ALA A 193 16.45 9.86 8.44
CA ALA A 193 15.16 10.51 8.47
C ALA A 193 15.29 11.98 8.86
N ILE A 194 14.93 12.88 7.95
CA ILE A 194 14.76 14.29 8.26
C ILE A 194 13.28 14.49 8.55
N VAL A 195 12.92 14.63 9.82
CA VAL A 195 11.55 14.93 10.23
C VAL A 195 11.23 16.35 9.77
N ALA A 196 10.49 16.49 8.70
CA ALA A 196 9.93 17.80 8.33
C ALA A 196 8.97 18.23 9.45
N GLU A 197 9.24 19.38 10.08
CA GLU A 197 8.30 19.98 11.04
C GLU A 197 6.95 20.15 10.33
N LYS A 198 5.93 19.45 10.83
CA LYS A 198 4.56 19.64 10.32
C LYS A 198 4.21 21.12 10.47
N PRO A 199 3.74 21.78 9.40
CA PRO A 199 3.27 23.15 9.52
C PRO A 199 2.20 23.18 10.61
N LYS A 200 2.42 23.99 11.65
CA LYS A 200 1.49 24.19 12.76
C LYS A 200 0.14 24.53 12.13
N LYS A 201 -0.84 23.63 12.25
CA LYS A 201 -2.23 23.94 11.90
C LYS A 201 -2.64 25.15 12.74
N THR A 202 -2.70 26.31 12.10
CA THR A 202 -3.33 27.48 12.68
C THR A 202 -4.81 27.14 12.83
N THR A 203 -5.22 26.80 14.05
CA THR A 203 -6.64 26.70 14.41
C THR A 203 -7.22 28.10 14.26
N LYS A 204 -7.84 28.37 13.10
CA LYS A 204 -8.76 29.50 12.97
C LYS A 204 -9.92 29.23 13.93
N LYS A 205 -9.86 29.88 15.08
CA LYS A 205 -10.97 29.99 16.03
C LYS A 205 -12.12 30.66 15.29
N ALA A 206 -13.09 29.88 14.84
CA ALA A 206 -14.34 30.44 14.32
C ALA A 206 -15.02 31.15 15.46
N ALA A 207 -15.02 32.48 15.40
CA ALA A 207 -15.84 33.32 16.27
C ALA A 207 -17.30 33.07 15.91
N ALA A 208 -18.00 32.36 16.77
CA ALA A 208 -19.45 32.25 16.71
C ALA A 208 -20.05 33.64 16.95
N LYS A 209 -20.60 34.23 15.90
CA LYS A 209 -21.41 35.43 15.96
C LYS A 209 -22.77 35.01 16.51
N LYS A 210 -23.05 35.37 17.77
CA LYS A 210 -24.36 35.33 18.34
C LYS A 210 -25.20 36.40 17.61
N GLU A 211 -26.16 35.98 16.81
CA GLU A 211 -27.28 36.83 16.38
C GLU A 211 -28.39 36.69 17.42
N GLU A 212 -28.65 37.77 18.13
CA GLU A 212 -29.80 37.94 18.99
C GLU A 212 -31.06 38.06 18.12
N GLU A 213 -31.92 37.10 18.28
CA GLU A 213 -33.29 37.18 17.79
C GLU A 213 -34.10 38.11 18.67
N LYS A 214 -34.57 39.22 18.12
CA LYS A 214 -35.46 40.18 18.72
C LYS A 214 -36.90 39.80 18.33
N PRO A 215 -37.85 39.68 19.25
CA PRO A 215 -39.24 39.40 18.89
C PRO A 215 -39.90 40.68 18.33
N ALA A 216 -40.57 40.53 17.20
CA ALA A 216 -41.47 41.54 16.68
C ALA A 216 -42.91 41.19 17.12
N ASP A 217 -43.42 42.02 17.95
CA ASP A 217 -44.87 42.12 18.26
C ASP A 217 -45.63 42.80 17.14
N ALA A 218 -46.85 42.30 16.93
CA ALA A 218 -48.13 42.99 16.61
C ALA A 218 -48.22 43.81 15.30
N GLU A 219 -48.98 43.38 14.36
CA GLU A 219 -50.39 43.79 14.06
C GLU A 219 -50.99 42.89 12.99
#